data_a66ec2adf5a4dce1b7b3823e49874c12
#
_entry.id   a66ec2adf5a4dce1b7b3823e49874c12
#
_cell.length_a   1.000
_cell.length_b   1.000
_cell.length_c   1.000
_cell.angle_alpha   90.00
_cell.angle_beta   90.00
_cell.angle_gamma   90.00
#
_symmetry.space_group_name_H-M   'P 1'
#
loop_
_entity.id
_entity.type
_entity.pdbx_description
1 polymer ?
#
loop_
_entity_poly.entity_id
_entity_poly.type
_entity_poly.pdbx_seq_one_letter_code
_entity_poly.pdbx_strand_id
1 'polypeptide(L)'
;MGQRKISGLSKRGGLWHIDKKINGVRIYESTGTGCIIEAEKYLVRRLETMRQATVYGVRPKRVFREAAAKFLLENLHKRSIQSDTHRLKMLDGYIGGLALESINMGTLQPYIVARRKEGLKMRTINHGLQIIRHILNLAASEWMDEYGLTWLGSAPKIKLLPEHDAR
;
A
#
# COMPACT_ATOMS: atom_id res chain seq x y z
N MET A 1 -2.69 29.33 -34.94
CA MET A 1 -3.13 29.27 -33.53
C MET A 1 -2.01 28.73 -32.68
N GLY A 2 -1.33 29.55 -31.87
CA GLY A 2 -0.24 29.16 -31.03
C GLY A 2 -0.69 28.14 -29.94
N GLN A 3 -0.04 27.00 -29.84
CA GLN A 3 -0.29 26.03 -28.78
C GLN A 3 -0.02 26.68 -27.41
N ARG A 4 -1.03 26.68 -26.55
CA ARG A 4 -0.94 27.21 -25.20
C ARG A 4 0.13 26.40 -24.45
N LYS A 5 1.29 27.01 -24.21
CA LYS A 5 2.41 26.38 -23.51
C LYS A 5 2.08 26.31 -22.01
N ILE A 6 1.77 25.12 -21.50
CA ILE A 6 1.49 24.92 -20.08
C ILE A 6 2.78 24.55 -19.39
N SER A 7 3.16 25.32 -18.38
CA SER A 7 4.38 25.09 -17.61
C SER A 7 4.35 23.71 -16.93
N GLY A 8 5.32 22.86 -17.28
CA GLY A 8 5.45 21.52 -16.72
C GLY A 8 4.81 20.41 -17.57
N LEU A 9 4.22 20.73 -18.74
CA LEU A 9 3.76 19.72 -19.70
C LEU A 9 4.56 19.80 -21.00
N SER A 10 4.99 18.66 -21.52
CA SER A 10 5.67 18.52 -22.81
C SER A 10 5.06 17.36 -23.61
N LYS A 11 4.90 17.51 -24.92
CA LYS A 11 4.38 16.47 -25.79
C LYS A 11 5.52 15.65 -26.39
N ARG A 12 5.47 14.32 -26.23
CA ARG A 12 6.45 13.38 -26.77
C ARG A 12 5.75 12.13 -27.28
N GLY A 13 6.05 11.67 -28.47
CA GLY A 13 5.46 10.45 -29.05
C GLY A 13 3.91 10.46 -29.08
N GLY A 14 3.28 11.63 -29.28
CA GLY A 14 1.81 11.75 -29.29
C GLY A 14 1.18 11.92 -27.91
N LEU A 15 1.86 11.60 -26.81
CA LEU A 15 1.37 11.71 -25.43
C LEU A 15 1.94 12.92 -24.71
N TRP A 16 1.19 13.44 -23.75
CA TRP A 16 1.66 14.49 -22.85
C TRP A 16 2.42 13.87 -21.67
N HIS A 17 3.51 14.53 -21.28
CA HIS A 17 4.36 14.18 -20.16
C HIS A 17 4.47 15.35 -19.20
N ILE A 18 4.48 15.05 -17.91
CA ILE A 18 4.85 16.00 -16.86
C ILE A 18 6.37 16.02 -16.75
N ASP A 19 6.97 17.20 -16.74
CA ASP A 19 8.37 17.43 -16.35
C ASP A 19 8.41 18.72 -15.54
N LYS A 20 8.31 18.59 -14.22
CA LYS A 20 8.24 19.72 -13.31
C LYS A 20 8.98 19.43 -12.01
N LYS A 21 9.75 20.39 -11.52
CA LYS A 21 10.42 20.33 -10.22
C LYS A 21 9.67 21.21 -9.21
N ILE A 22 9.30 20.64 -8.07
CA ILE A 22 8.55 21.32 -7.00
C ILE A 22 9.16 20.91 -5.66
N ASN A 23 9.51 21.86 -4.82
CA ASN A 23 10.10 21.63 -3.50
C ASN A 23 11.28 20.63 -3.51
N GLY A 24 12.10 20.70 -4.55
CA GLY A 24 13.24 19.78 -4.71
C GLY A 24 12.91 18.44 -5.38
N VAL A 25 11.66 18.01 -5.41
CA VAL A 25 11.22 16.77 -6.04
C VAL A 25 10.89 17.00 -7.51
N ARG A 26 11.46 16.19 -8.41
CA ARG A 26 11.14 16.23 -9.85
C ARG A 26 10.05 15.21 -10.15
N ILE A 27 8.97 15.68 -10.76
CA ILE A 27 7.92 14.83 -11.34
C ILE A 27 8.27 14.66 -12.82
N TYR A 28 8.51 13.44 -13.23
CA TYR A 28 8.77 13.08 -14.62
C TYR A 28 7.98 11.82 -14.97
N GLU A 29 6.79 11.99 -15.53
CA GLU A 29 5.88 10.87 -15.82
C GLU A 29 4.98 11.16 -17.02
N SER A 30 4.49 10.10 -17.70
CA SER A 30 3.52 10.22 -18.77
C SER A 30 2.13 10.41 -18.18
N THR A 31 1.32 11.31 -18.78
CA THR A 31 -0.09 11.45 -18.42
C THR A 31 -0.99 10.37 -19.04
N GLY A 32 -0.44 9.55 -19.94
CA GLY A 32 -1.18 8.51 -20.68
C GLY A 32 -2.16 9.04 -21.71
N THR A 33 -2.25 10.36 -21.94
CA THR A 33 -3.20 10.97 -22.87
C THR A 33 -2.53 11.88 -23.88
N GLY A 34 -3.08 11.92 -25.10
CA GLY A 34 -2.74 12.90 -26.14
C GLY A 34 -3.55 14.20 -26.08
N CYS A 35 -4.59 14.24 -25.20
CA CYS A 35 -5.47 15.40 -25.03
C CYS A 35 -4.88 16.37 -23.99
N ILE A 36 -4.68 17.62 -24.37
CA ILE A 36 -4.09 18.64 -23.50
C ILE A 36 -4.96 18.92 -22.26
N ILE A 37 -6.28 18.94 -22.40
CA ILE A 37 -7.21 19.22 -21.29
C ILE A 37 -7.14 18.12 -20.22
N GLU A 38 -7.05 16.85 -20.65
CA GLU A 38 -6.89 15.72 -19.72
C GLU A 38 -5.52 15.74 -19.05
N ALA A 39 -4.46 16.07 -19.80
CA ALA A 39 -3.12 16.23 -19.27
C ALA A 39 -3.03 17.35 -18.22
N GLU A 40 -3.71 18.48 -18.44
CA GLU A 40 -3.85 19.56 -17.45
C GLU A 40 -4.54 19.07 -16.18
N LYS A 41 -5.67 18.39 -16.31
CA LYS A 41 -6.40 17.82 -15.16
C LYS A 41 -5.52 16.82 -14.39
N TYR A 42 -4.77 16.00 -15.11
CA TYR A 42 -3.84 15.05 -14.50
C TYR A 42 -2.74 15.79 -13.72
N LEU A 43 -2.11 16.80 -14.33
CA LEU A 43 -1.09 17.64 -13.68
C LEU A 43 -1.63 18.29 -12.40
N VAL A 44 -2.79 18.91 -12.46
CA VAL A 44 -3.40 19.56 -11.27
C VAL A 44 -3.63 18.56 -10.15
N ARG A 45 -4.19 17.39 -10.44
CA ARG A 45 -4.40 16.33 -9.45
C ARG A 45 -3.06 15.87 -8.83
N ARG A 46 -2.04 15.70 -9.68
CA ARG A 46 -0.71 15.26 -9.24
C ARG A 46 -0.04 16.28 -8.32
N LEU A 47 -0.17 17.57 -8.66
CA LEU A 47 0.32 18.68 -7.83
C LEU A 47 -0.39 18.76 -6.49
N GLU A 48 -1.71 18.58 -6.49
CA GLU A 48 -2.49 18.59 -5.25
C GLU A 48 -2.14 17.40 -4.35
N THR A 49 -2.01 16.18 -4.90
CA THR A 49 -1.55 15.00 -4.14
C THR A 49 -0.19 15.25 -3.52
N MET A 50 0.75 15.82 -4.27
CA MET A 50 2.06 16.16 -3.75
C MET A 50 1.99 17.19 -2.63
N ARG A 51 1.17 18.24 -2.80
CA ARG A 51 0.96 19.26 -1.77
C ARG A 51 0.37 18.66 -0.50
N GLN A 52 -0.65 17.79 -0.63
CA GLN A 52 -1.26 17.09 0.49
C GLN A 52 -0.23 16.26 1.26
N ALA A 53 0.64 15.55 0.54
CA ALA A 53 1.69 14.76 1.17
C ALA A 53 2.77 15.64 1.83
N THR A 54 3.32 16.63 1.09
CA THR A 54 4.50 17.38 1.56
C THR A 54 4.17 18.48 2.59
N VAL A 55 3.00 19.11 2.49
CA VAL A 55 2.59 20.22 3.39
C VAL A 55 1.76 19.70 4.54
N TYR A 56 0.83 18.80 4.28
CA TYR A 56 -0.14 18.33 5.29
C TYR A 56 0.16 16.92 5.82
N GLY A 57 1.18 16.23 5.29
CA GLY A 57 1.54 14.88 5.72
C GLY A 57 0.47 13.82 5.41
N VAL A 58 -0.42 14.11 4.45
CA VAL A 58 -1.48 13.18 4.05
C VAL A 58 -0.88 12.04 3.26
N ARG A 59 -0.99 10.83 3.80
CA ARG A 59 -0.47 9.61 3.18
C ARG A 59 -1.43 9.10 2.10
N PRO A 60 -0.92 8.67 0.92
CA PRO A 60 -1.74 7.96 -0.06
C PRO A 60 -2.33 6.69 0.56
N LYS A 61 -3.63 6.46 0.36
CA LYS A 61 -4.28 5.24 0.82
C LYS A 61 -3.73 4.04 0.06
N ARG A 62 -3.30 3.02 0.79
CA ARG A 62 -2.77 1.76 0.27
C ARG A 62 -3.57 0.60 0.80
N VAL A 63 -3.82 -0.40 -0.04
CA VAL A 63 -4.54 -1.61 0.38
C VAL A 63 -3.58 -2.69 0.85
N PHE A 64 -4.09 -3.62 1.67
CA PHE A 64 -3.28 -4.71 2.22
C PHE A 64 -2.64 -5.57 1.13
N ARG A 65 -3.31 -5.79 0.00
CA ARG A 65 -2.77 -6.56 -1.13
C ARG A 65 -1.48 -5.97 -1.68
N GLU A 66 -1.39 -4.65 -1.79
CA GLU A 66 -0.16 -3.97 -2.22
C GLU A 66 0.98 -4.18 -1.23
N ALA A 67 0.67 -4.08 0.07
CA ALA A 67 1.65 -4.31 1.13
C ALA A 67 2.11 -5.77 1.19
N ALA A 68 1.20 -6.71 1.01
CA ALA A 68 1.53 -8.14 0.93
C ALA A 68 2.42 -8.46 -0.28
N ALA A 69 2.12 -7.89 -1.45
CA ALA A 69 2.95 -8.06 -2.64
C ALA A 69 4.37 -7.48 -2.43
N LYS A 70 4.47 -6.28 -1.87
CA LYS A 70 5.77 -5.67 -1.54
C LYS A 70 6.55 -6.54 -0.54
N PHE A 71 5.89 -7.01 0.52
CA PHE A 71 6.51 -7.91 1.50
C PHE A 71 7.08 -9.17 0.84
N LEU A 72 6.32 -9.81 -0.04
CA LEU A 72 6.78 -11.01 -0.74
C LEU A 72 7.98 -10.72 -1.64
N LEU A 73 7.96 -9.62 -2.40
CA LEU A 73 9.07 -9.22 -3.28
C LEU A 73 10.36 -8.96 -2.51
N GLU A 74 10.28 -8.28 -1.36
CA GLU A 74 11.45 -7.99 -0.52
C GLU A 74 11.99 -9.21 0.22
N ASN A 75 11.20 -10.26 0.37
CA ASN A 75 11.54 -11.46 1.13
C ASN A 75 11.68 -12.74 0.29
N LEU A 76 11.90 -12.64 -1.01
CA LEU A 76 12.07 -13.79 -1.91
C LEU A 76 13.18 -14.76 -1.47
N HIS A 77 14.19 -14.25 -0.78
CA HIS A 77 15.31 -15.02 -0.25
C HIS A 77 14.97 -15.89 0.95
N LYS A 78 13.81 -15.67 1.61
CA LYS A 78 13.42 -16.44 2.80
C LYS A 78 13.06 -17.88 2.45
N ARG A 79 13.61 -18.83 3.21
CA ARG A 79 13.25 -20.27 3.10
C ARG A 79 11.75 -20.52 3.33
N SER A 80 11.11 -19.70 4.17
CA SER A 80 9.68 -19.82 4.52
C SER A 80 8.75 -19.06 3.57
N ILE A 81 9.25 -18.43 2.50
CA ILE A 81 8.45 -17.56 1.62
C ILE A 81 7.22 -18.24 1.03
N GLN A 82 7.31 -19.52 0.70
CA GLN A 82 6.16 -20.28 0.19
C GLN A 82 5.04 -20.38 1.23
N SER A 83 5.38 -20.63 2.50
CA SER A 83 4.41 -20.65 3.58
C SER A 83 3.79 -19.28 3.83
N ASP A 84 4.58 -18.22 3.73
CA ASP A 84 4.09 -16.83 3.86
C ASP A 84 3.18 -16.47 2.70
N THR A 85 3.53 -16.84 1.47
CA THR A 85 2.69 -16.66 0.27
C THR A 85 1.34 -17.36 0.43
N HIS A 86 1.34 -18.62 0.90
CA HIS A 86 0.10 -19.35 1.14
C HIS A 86 -0.79 -18.64 2.17
N ARG A 87 -0.23 -18.21 3.30
CA ARG A 87 -0.96 -17.47 4.34
C ARG A 87 -1.53 -16.16 3.81
N LEU A 88 -0.73 -15.39 3.07
CA LEU A 88 -1.17 -14.11 2.50
C LEU A 88 -2.26 -14.30 1.45
N LYS A 89 -2.19 -15.35 0.63
CA LYS A 89 -3.27 -15.73 -0.30
C LYS A 89 -4.58 -16.04 0.42
N MET A 90 -4.53 -16.74 1.56
CA MET A 90 -5.73 -17.02 2.36
C MET A 90 -6.29 -15.75 3.01
N LEU A 91 -5.44 -14.82 3.42
CA LEU A 91 -5.84 -13.53 4.01
C LEU A 91 -6.42 -12.57 2.98
N ASP A 92 -6.00 -12.66 1.72
CA ASP A 92 -6.40 -11.74 0.66
C ASP A 92 -7.92 -11.69 0.46
N GLY A 93 -8.60 -12.83 0.59
CA GLY A 93 -10.07 -12.91 0.50
C GLY A 93 -10.80 -12.14 1.62
N TYR A 94 -10.16 -11.87 2.75
CA TYR A 94 -10.76 -11.18 3.89
C TYR A 94 -10.36 -9.72 4.00
N ILE A 95 -9.08 -9.42 3.79
CA ILE A 95 -8.53 -8.09 4.04
C ILE A 95 -7.75 -7.50 2.87
N GLY A 96 -7.57 -8.23 1.77
CA GLY A 96 -6.74 -7.80 0.63
C GLY A 96 -7.11 -6.44 0.04
N GLY A 97 -8.41 -6.14 -0.03
CA GLY A 97 -8.93 -4.87 -0.52
C GLY A 97 -9.08 -3.77 0.55
N LEU A 98 -8.81 -4.07 1.83
CA LEU A 98 -8.93 -3.08 2.89
C LEU A 98 -7.72 -2.14 2.91
N ALA A 99 -7.98 -0.86 3.20
CA ALA A 99 -6.90 0.09 3.46
C ALA A 99 -6.12 -0.34 4.70
N LEU A 100 -4.78 -0.15 4.69
CA LEU A 100 -3.90 -0.57 5.78
C LEU A 100 -4.34 0.01 7.14
N GLU A 101 -4.77 1.26 7.15
CA GLU A 101 -5.30 1.97 8.34
C GLU A 101 -6.61 1.38 8.89
N SER A 102 -7.35 0.65 8.05
CA SER A 102 -8.62 0.03 8.44
C SER A 102 -8.45 -1.37 9.02
N ILE A 103 -7.23 -1.93 9.00
CA ILE A 103 -6.96 -3.28 9.50
C ILE A 103 -6.85 -3.22 11.02
N ASN A 104 -7.72 -3.96 11.69
CA ASN A 104 -7.75 -4.09 13.14
C ASN A 104 -8.34 -5.44 13.55
N MET A 105 -8.39 -5.74 14.84
CA MET A 105 -8.93 -7.03 15.33
C MET A 105 -10.39 -7.27 14.91
N GLY A 106 -11.20 -6.22 14.75
CA GLY A 106 -12.57 -6.32 14.26
C GLY A 106 -12.65 -6.78 12.81
N THR A 107 -11.88 -6.16 11.92
CA THR A 107 -11.82 -6.54 10.49
C THR A 107 -11.19 -7.91 10.25
N LEU A 108 -10.44 -8.43 11.23
CA LEU A 108 -9.84 -9.77 11.20
C LEU A 108 -10.76 -10.87 11.75
N GLN A 109 -11.87 -10.54 12.42
CA GLN A 109 -12.79 -11.52 12.99
C GLN A 109 -13.33 -12.53 11.97
N PRO A 110 -13.78 -12.12 10.76
CA PRO A 110 -14.26 -13.08 9.77
C PRO A 110 -13.21 -14.15 9.42
N TYR A 111 -11.95 -13.74 9.26
CA TYR A 111 -10.83 -14.67 9.05
C TYR A 111 -10.65 -15.61 10.24
N ILE A 112 -10.59 -15.08 11.46
CA ILE A 112 -10.38 -15.88 12.69
C ILE A 112 -11.49 -16.91 12.85
N VAL A 113 -12.75 -16.48 12.68
CA VAL A 113 -13.93 -17.36 12.82
C VAL A 113 -13.91 -18.47 11.75
N ALA A 114 -13.60 -18.13 10.50
CA ALA A 114 -13.52 -19.12 9.43
C ALA A 114 -12.45 -20.17 9.71
N ARG A 115 -11.24 -19.73 10.13
CA ARG A 115 -10.14 -20.65 10.45
C ARG A 115 -10.47 -21.57 11.65
N ARG A 116 -11.18 -21.05 12.66
CA ARG A 116 -11.65 -21.85 13.79
C ARG A 116 -12.68 -22.90 13.34
N LYS A 117 -13.63 -22.56 12.48
CA LYS A 117 -14.61 -23.50 11.94
C LYS A 117 -13.96 -24.64 11.15
N GLU A 118 -12.83 -24.38 10.51
CA GLU A 118 -12.01 -25.40 9.82
C GLU A 118 -11.22 -26.29 10.78
N GLY A 119 -11.32 -26.07 12.09
CA GLY A 119 -10.63 -26.86 13.11
C GLY A 119 -9.16 -26.55 13.27
N LEU A 120 -8.66 -25.41 12.73
CA LEU A 120 -7.25 -25.05 12.86
C LEU A 120 -6.89 -24.67 14.30
N LYS A 121 -5.69 -25.10 14.73
CA LYS A 121 -5.13 -24.74 16.03
C LYS A 121 -4.86 -23.23 16.12
N MET A 122 -5.00 -22.66 17.32
CA MET A 122 -4.75 -21.22 17.56
C MET A 122 -3.38 -20.77 17.08
N ARG A 123 -2.35 -21.61 17.29
CA ARG A 123 -1.00 -21.36 16.77
C ARG A 123 -0.97 -21.14 15.25
N THR A 124 -1.72 -21.93 14.48
CA THR A 124 -1.80 -21.78 13.01
C THR A 124 -2.47 -20.45 12.62
N ILE A 125 -3.54 -20.07 13.32
CA ILE A 125 -4.21 -18.79 13.11
C ILE A 125 -3.28 -17.65 13.50
N ASN A 126 -2.57 -17.77 14.60
CA ASN A 126 -1.60 -16.77 15.06
C ASN A 126 -0.46 -16.52 14.07
N HIS A 127 -0.02 -17.52 13.31
CA HIS A 127 0.97 -17.30 12.25
C HIS A 127 0.44 -16.33 11.18
N GLY A 128 -0.86 -16.41 10.85
CA GLY A 128 -1.51 -15.43 9.97
C GLY A 128 -1.56 -14.02 10.59
N LEU A 129 -1.89 -13.92 11.87
CA LEU A 129 -1.90 -12.64 12.59
C LEU A 129 -0.49 -12.04 12.76
N GLN A 130 0.51 -12.88 12.95
CA GLN A 130 1.92 -12.45 13.04
C GLN A 130 2.43 -11.84 11.75
N ILE A 131 2.11 -12.43 10.57
CA ILE A 131 2.53 -11.88 9.28
C ILE A 131 1.83 -10.55 8.99
N ILE A 132 0.53 -10.41 9.33
CA ILE A 132 -0.19 -9.13 9.21
C ILE A 132 0.49 -8.07 10.09
N ARG A 133 0.72 -8.39 11.37
CA ARG A 133 1.40 -7.48 12.32
C ARG A 133 2.77 -7.04 11.80
N HIS A 134 3.53 -7.96 11.23
CA HIS A 134 4.85 -7.67 10.68
C HIS A 134 4.76 -6.70 9.49
N ILE A 135 3.86 -6.97 8.53
CA ILE A 135 3.62 -6.10 7.37
C ILE A 135 3.18 -4.69 7.80
N LEU A 136 2.26 -4.58 8.77
CA LEU A 136 1.80 -3.29 9.26
C LEU A 136 2.91 -2.51 9.99
N ASN A 137 3.80 -3.20 10.71
CA ASN A 137 4.96 -2.58 11.33
C ASN A 137 5.94 -2.05 10.26
N LEU A 138 6.26 -2.85 9.22
CA LEU A 138 7.09 -2.39 8.10
C LEU A 138 6.48 -1.17 7.41
N ALA A 139 5.17 -1.19 7.19
CA ALA A 139 4.45 -0.06 6.59
C ALA A 139 4.49 1.21 7.46
N ALA A 140 4.58 1.08 8.76
CA ALA A 140 4.63 2.22 9.69
C ALA A 140 6.05 2.72 9.98
N SER A 141 7.09 1.91 9.76
CA SER A 141 8.47 2.24 10.16
C SER A 141 9.49 2.29 9.04
N GLU A 142 9.36 1.43 8.02
CA GLU A 142 10.40 1.23 7.02
C GLU A 142 9.99 1.62 5.61
N TRP A 143 8.74 1.33 5.21
CA TRP A 143 8.29 1.59 3.85
C TRP A 143 7.90 3.04 3.67
N MET A 144 8.70 3.76 2.91
CA MET A 144 8.44 5.15 2.58
C MET A 144 7.89 5.28 1.15
N ASP A 145 7.09 6.31 0.95
CA ASP A 145 6.63 6.74 -0.36
C ASP A 145 7.62 7.71 -1.02
N GLU A 146 7.28 8.18 -2.21
CA GLU A 146 8.08 9.15 -2.98
C GLU A 146 8.21 10.52 -2.31
N TYR A 147 7.41 10.81 -1.28
CA TYR A 147 7.43 12.07 -0.51
C TYR A 147 8.19 11.93 0.82
N GLY A 148 8.76 10.75 1.11
CA GLY A 148 9.45 10.46 2.36
C GLY A 148 8.52 10.21 3.55
N LEU A 149 7.22 9.94 3.29
CA LEU A 149 6.27 9.54 4.32
C LEU A 149 6.20 8.01 4.41
N THR A 150 6.11 7.50 5.63
CA THR A 150 5.81 6.07 5.84
C THR A 150 4.42 5.72 5.30
N TRP A 151 4.21 4.48 4.84
CA TRP A 151 2.93 4.02 4.30
C TRP A 151 1.79 4.10 5.32
N LEU A 152 2.12 3.94 6.62
CA LEU A 152 1.20 4.16 7.75
C LEU A 152 1.79 5.17 8.72
N GLY A 153 0.95 5.95 9.39
CA GLY A 153 1.36 6.84 10.47
C GLY A 153 1.74 6.08 11.73
N SER A 154 1.03 5.00 12.02
CA SER A 154 1.28 4.09 13.13
C SER A 154 0.71 2.72 12.83
N ALA A 155 1.36 1.66 13.31
CA ALA A 155 0.88 0.29 13.10
C ALA A 155 -0.29 -0.01 14.06
N PRO A 156 -1.44 -0.49 13.53
CA PRO A 156 -2.53 -0.97 14.37
C PRO A 156 -2.09 -2.14 15.25
N LYS A 157 -2.58 -2.17 16.48
CA LYS A 157 -2.25 -3.25 17.42
C LYS A 157 -3.00 -4.54 17.07
N ILE A 158 -2.29 -5.53 16.56
CA ILE A 158 -2.82 -6.87 16.31
C ILE A 158 -2.47 -7.78 17.47
N LYS A 159 -3.48 -8.24 18.20
CA LYS A 159 -3.34 -9.19 19.30
C LYS A 159 -3.30 -10.62 18.78
N LEU A 160 -2.42 -11.43 19.33
CA LEU A 160 -2.43 -12.88 19.10
C LEU A 160 -3.50 -13.54 19.97
N LEU A 161 -4.05 -14.63 19.49
CA LEU A 161 -5.00 -15.45 20.24
C LEU A 161 -4.28 -16.24 21.32
N PRO A 162 -4.89 -16.45 22.50
CA PRO A 162 -4.31 -17.27 23.54
C PRO A 162 -4.13 -18.70 23.04
N GLU A 163 -2.93 -19.22 23.18
CA GLU A 163 -2.59 -20.61 22.89
C GLU A 163 -2.68 -21.37 24.20
N HIS A 164 -3.75 -22.16 24.37
CA HIS A 164 -3.82 -23.12 25.47
C HIS A 164 -3.14 -24.39 24.99
N ASP A 165 -1.84 -24.52 25.28
CA ASP A 165 -1.19 -25.81 25.19
C ASP A 165 -1.75 -26.68 26.35
N ALA A 166 -2.71 -27.54 26.01
CA ALA A 166 -3.02 -28.65 26.88
C ALA A 166 -1.75 -29.52 26.98
N ARG A 167 -1.02 -29.40 28.10
CA ARG A 167 -0.02 -30.37 28.48
C ARG A 167 -0.68 -31.66 28.90
#